data_8bb5c959ccf26d74878c29c197f52aa2
#
_entry.id   8bb5c959ccf26d74878c29c197f52aa2
#
_cell.length_a   1.000
_cell.length_b   1.000
_cell.length_c   1.000
_cell.angle_alpha   90.00
_cell.angle_beta   90.00
_cell.angle_gamma   90.00
#
_symmetry.space_group_name_H-M   'P 1'
#
loop_
_entity.id
_entity.type
_entity.pdbx_description
1 polymer ?
#
loop_
_entity_poly.entity_id
_entity_poly.type
_entity_poly.pdbx_seq_one_letter_code
_entity_poly.pdbx_strand_id
1 'polypeptide(L)'
;MRPLRYSINVTLDGCCDHREGFVDEDLHRHATENLDQADALLFGRVTYEMMEAAWRPPAPTGARPDWMEPFAQAINAAKKYVVSSTLEQVDWNAELVRGDLGKAVQRLKRESGKGLFVGGVKLPQALTELGLIDEYEFVVHPRVAGHGPTLFAGLSTHLDLKLVSRLEFGSGAVAMRYEPRR
;
A
#
# COMPACT_ATOMS: atom_id res chain seq x y z
N MET A 1 11.45 -2.57 -16.85
CA MET A 1 11.52 -2.69 -15.37
C MET A 1 10.15 -2.36 -14.79
N ARG A 2 9.61 -3.22 -13.93
CA ARG A 2 8.29 -2.98 -13.32
C ARG A 2 8.35 -1.76 -12.39
N PRO A 3 7.43 -0.79 -12.48
CA PRO A 3 7.35 0.29 -11.50
C PRO A 3 6.92 -0.24 -10.13
N LEU A 4 7.46 0.34 -9.08
CA LEU A 4 7.00 0.13 -7.70
C LEU A 4 6.13 1.31 -7.28
N ARG A 5 4.87 1.03 -6.98
CA ARG A 5 3.87 2.02 -6.59
C ARG A 5 3.53 1.88 -5.11
N TYR A 6 3.24 3.00 -4.49
CA TYR A 6 2.78 3.08 -3.11
C TYR A 6 1.51 3.93 -3.04
N SER A 7 0.49 3.45 -2.35
CA SER A 7 -0.70 4.23 -2.02
C SER A 7 -1.04 4.07 -0.54
N ILE A 8 -1.46 5.15 0.11
CA ILE A 8 -1.87 5.14 1.50
C ILE A 8 -2.97 6.16 1.77
N ASN A 9 -3.90 5.78 2.66
CA ASN A 9 -4.87 6.70 3.22
C ASN A 9 -4.23 7.51 4.35
N VAL A 10 -4.44 8.81 4.33
CA VAL A 10 -3.87 9.75 5.31
C VAL A 10 -4.88 10.85 5.63
N THR A 11 -4.85 11.36 6.85
CA THR A 11 -5.65 12.53 7.24
C THR A 11 -4.97 13.83 6.82
N LEU A 12 -5.70 14.95 6.94
CA LEU A 12 -5.17 16.28 6.63
C LEU A 12 -3.95 16.67 7.47
N ASP A 13 -3.85 16.13 8.69
CA ASP A 13 -2.73 16.35 9.61
C ASP A 13 -1.67 15.23 9.56
N GLY A 14 -1.71 14.38 8.54
CA GLY A 14 -0.68 13.39 8.27
C GLY A 14 -0.80 12.07 9.05
N CYS A 15 -1.89 11.83 9.76
CA CYS A 15 -2.12 10.56 10.45
C CYS A 15 -2.36 9.44 9.45
N CYS A 16 -1.62 8.35 9.57
CA CYS A 16 -1.72 7.16 8.71
C CYS A 16 -2.30 5.94 9.45
N ASP A 17 -2.97 6.13 10.57
CA ASP A 17 -3.74 5.08 11.21
C ASP A 17 -4.89 4.67 10.28
N HIS A 18 -4.93 3.40 9.87
CA HIS A 18 -5.94 2.88 8.94
C HIS A 18 -7.39 3.05 9.41
N ARG A 19 -7.61 3.24 10.72
CA ARG A 19 -8.94 3.46 11.31
C ARG A 19 -9.47 4.87 11.11
N GLU A 20 -8.62 5.82 10.73
CA GLU A 20 -8.98 7.22 10.55
C GLU A 20 -9.47 7.56 9.14
N GLY A 21 -9.33 6.65 8.18
CA GLY A 21 -9.86 6.83 6.82
C GLY A 21 -11.36 6.56 6.73
N PHE A 22 -12.03 7.26 5.84
CA PHE A 22 -13.40 6.91 5.46
C PHE A 22 -13.40 5.65 4.59
N VAL A 23 -14.46 4.86 4.71
CA VAL A 23 -14.65 3.65 3.91
C VAL A 23 -15.96 3.78 3.14
N ASP A 24 -15.87 3.90 1.84
CA ASP A 24 -17.01 3.92 0.94
C ASP A 24 -16.72 3.15 -0.37
N GLU A 25 -17.75 2.96 -1.17
CA GLU A 25 -17.67 2.18 -2.40
C GLU A 25 -16.68 2.76 -3.41
N ASP A 26 -16.67 4.07 -3.61
CA ASP A 26 -15.81 4.73 -4.60
C ASP A 26 -14.32 4.62 -4.21
N LEU A 27 -14.01 4.83 -2.94
CA LEU A 27 -12.65 4.65 -2.41
C LEU A 27 -12.20 3.19 -2.53
N HIS A 28 -13.09 2.25 -2.24
CA HIS A 28 -12.79 0.82 -2.37
C HIS A 28 -12.56 0.39 -3.81
N ARG A 29 -13.35 0.91 -4.73
CA ARG A 29 -13.18 0.68 -6.18
C ARG A 29 -11.81 1.22 -6.63
N HIS A 30 -11.45 2.41 -6.22
CA HIS A 30 -10.14 3.01 -6.51
C HIS A 30 -8.99 2.16 -5.97
N ALA A 31 -9.11 1.65 -4.74
CA ALA A 31 -8.12 0.75 -4.16
C ALA A 31 -7.98 -0.56 -4.96
N THR A 32 -9.09 -1.13 -5.44
CA THR A 32 -9.09 -2.32 -6.31
C THR A 32 -8.39 -2.03 -7.63
N GLU A 33 -8.69 -0.91 -8.27
CA GLU A 33 -8.04 -0.49 -9.52
C GLU A 33 -6.51 -0.33 -9.35
N ASN A 34 -6.06 0.17 -8.20
CA ASN A 34 -4.64 0.25 -7.87
C ASN A 34 -4.00 -1.15 -7.80
N LEU A 35 -4.66 -2.11 -7.15
CA LEU A 35 -4.17 -3.50 -7.09
C LEU A 35 -4.10 -4.14 -8.48
N ASP A 36 -5.07 -3.88 -9.34
CA ASP A 36 -5.14 -4.45 -10.69
C ASP A 36 -4.01 -3.96 -11.62
N GLN A 37 -3.33 -2.88 -11.26
CA GLN A 37 -2.15 -2.37 -11.96
C GLN A 37 -0.86 -3.08 -11.56
N ALA A 38 -0.90 -4.00 -10.60
CA ALA A 38 0.27 -4.71 -10.09
C ALA A 38 0.16 -6.22 -10.34
N ASP A 39 1.30 -6.85 -10.54
CA ASP A 39 1.42 -8.32 -10.62
C ASP A 39 1.66 -8.92 -9.24
N ALA A 40 2.23 -8.14 -8.33
CA ALA A 40 2.55 -8.59 -6.99
C ALA A 40 2.50 -7.44 -5.99
N LEU A 41 2.22 -7.82 -4.75
CA LEU A 41 2.14 -6.93 -3.60
C LEU A 41 3.36 -7.16 -2.70
N LEU A 42 3.88 -6.10 -2.11
CA LEU A 42 4.94 -6.14 -1.09
C LEU A 42 4.37 -5.70 0.25
N PHE A 43 4.53 -6.51 1.26
CA PHE A 43 4.10 -6.21 2.63
C PHE A 43 5.23 -6.46 3.62
N GLY A 44 5.30 -5.62 4.65
CA GLY A 44 5.97 -5.99 5.88
C GLY A 44 5.11 -6.97 6.69
N ARG A 45 5.66 -7.52 7.76
CA ARG A 45 4.97 -8.49 8.60
C ARG A 45 3.61 -8.00 9.11
N VAL A 46 3.58 -6.83 9.74
CA VAL A 46 2.35 -6.29 10.36
C VAL A 46 1.24 -6.09 9.34
N THR A 47 1.57 -5.52 8.19
CA THR A 47 0.61 -5.31 7.11
C THR A 47 0.13 -6.64 6.52
N TYR A 48 1.03 -7.60 6.32
CA TYR A 48 0.66 -8.94 5.87
C TYR A 48 -0.34 -9.61 6.81
N GLU A 49 -0.04 -9.64 8.11
CA GLU A 49 -0.92 -10.25 9.12
C GLU A 49 -2.28 -9.55 9.21
N MET A 50 -2.30 -8.21 9.13
CA MET A 50 -3.52 -7.42 9.14
C MET A 50 -4.39 -7.69 7.90
N MET A 51 -3.80 -7.71 6.73
CA MET A 51 -4.51 -7.96 5.47
C MET A 51 -4.99 -9.41 5.38
N GLU A 52 -4.19 -10.37 5.83
CA GLU A 52 -4.60 -11.78 5.91
C GLU A 52 -5.82 -11.95 6.82
N ALA A 53 -5.80 -11.36 8.01
CA ALA A 53 -6.90 -11.44 8.95
C ALA A 53 -8.19 -10.81 8.41
N ALA A 54 -8.08 -9.72 7.65
CA ALA A 54 -9.22 -9.01 7.11
C ALA A 54 -9.82 -9.67 5.85
N TRP A 55 -9.01 -10.25 4.99
CA TRP A 55 -9.41 -10.60 3.62
C TRP A 55 -9.30 -12.08 3.26
N ARG A 56 -8.43 -12.85 3.92
CA ARG A 56 -8.28 -14.27 3.62
C ARG A 56 -9.53 -15.06 4.01
N PRO A 57 -10.09 -15.92 3.13
CA PRO A 57 -11.20 -16.81 3.50
C PRO A 57 -10.82 -17.83 4.59
N PRO A 58 -11.75 -18.23 5.49
CA PRO A 58 -13.13 -17.77 5.57
C PRO A 58 -13.24 -16.31 6.02
N ALA A 59 -14.27 -15.61 5.51
CA ALA A 59 -14.50 -14.20 5.88
C ALA A 59 -14.67 -14.04 7.39
N PRO A 60 -14.17 -12.93 7.98
CA PRO A 60 -14.42 -12.59 9.38
C PRO A 60 -15.93 -12.56 9.68
N THR A 61 -16.29 -12.78 10.94
CA THR A 61 -17.69 -12.71 11.39
C THR A 61 -18.32 -11.35 11.05
N GLY A 62 -19.41 -11.37 10.31
CA GLY A 62 -20.12 -10.19 9.80
C GLY A 62 -20.07 -10.13 8.28
N ALA A 63 -21.22 -9.89 7.65
CA ALA A 63 -21.30 -9.74 6.22
C ALA A 63 -20.60 -8.43 5.79
N ARG A 64 -19.64 -8.53 4.89
CA ARG A 64 -19.08 -7.36 4.19
C ARG A 64 -20.13 -6.88 3.18
N PRO A 65 -20.22 -5.55 2.92
CA PRO A 65 -20.98 -5.06 1.78
C PRO A 65 -20.49 -5.69 0.47
N ASP A 66 -21.41 -5.97 -0.45
CA ASP A 66 -21.07 -6.61 -1.74
C ASP A 66 -20.04 -5.82 -2.56
N TRP A 67 -20.03 -4.50 -2.42
CA TRP A 67 -19.06 -3.65 -3.11
C TRP A 67 -17.61 -3.81 -2.63
N MET A 68 -17.37 -4.50 -1.51
CA MET A 68 -16.01 -4.88 -1.07
C MET A 68 -15.49 -6.16 -1.74
N GLU A 69 -16.35 -6.95 -2.36
CA GLU A 69 -15.98 -8.25 -2.94
C GLU A 69 -14.91 -8.15 -4.04
N PRO A 70 -14.96 -7.17 -4.97
CA PRO A 70 -13.90 -7.02 -5.97
C PRO A 70 -12.50 -6.83 -5.36
N PHE A 71 -12.39 -6.06 -4.27
CA PHE A 71 -11.13 -5.91 -3.55
C PHE A 71 -10.68 -7.21 -2.90
N ALA A 72 -11.60 -7.93 -2.25
CA ALA A 72 -11.32 -9.22 -1.64
C ALA A 72 -10.80 -10.23 -2.67
N GLN A 73 -11.41 -10.31 -3.84
CA GLN A 73 -10.96 -11.16 -4.93
C GLN A 73 -9.57 -10.77 -5.43
N ALA A 74 -9.33 -9.48 -5.65
CA ALA A 74 -8.05 -8.98 -6.14
C ALA A 74 -6.90 -9.28 -5.16
N ILE A 75 -7.09 -8.99 -3.87
CA ILE A 75 -6.03 -9.21 -2.87
C ILE A 75 -5.79 -10.70 -2.59
N ASN A 76 -6.82 -11.54 -2.63
CA ASN A 76 -6.66 -12.98 -2.46
C ASN A 76 -5.93 -13.63 -3.65
N ALA A 77 -6.19 -13.18 -4.86
CA ALA A 77 -5.55 -13.70 -6.08
C ALA A 77 -4.11 -13.21 -6.26
N ALA A 78 -3.78 -12.02 -5.77
CA ALA A 78 -2.48 -11.41 -5.99
C ALA A 78 -1.33 -12.20 -5.35
N LYS A 79 -0.21 -12.32 -6.07
CA LYS A 79 1.07 -12.78 -5.50
C LYS A 79 1.54 -11.76 -4.46
N LYS A 80 2.04 -12.27 -3.35
CA LYS A 80 2.55 -11.43 -2.26
C LYS A 80 4.01 -11.75 -1.96
N TYR A 81 4.79 -10.73 -1.70
CA TYR A 81 6.13 -10.84 -1.14
C TYR A 81 6.12 -10.20 0.24
N VAL A 82 6.49 -10.96 1.26
CA VAL A 82 6.48 -10.53 2.66
C VAL A 82 7.90 -10.32 3.14
N VAL A 83 8.25 -9.09 3.40
CA VAL A 83 9.56 -8.72 3.93
C VAL A 83 9.54 -8.87 5.45
N SER A 84 10.23 -9.89 5.95
CA SER A 84 10.30 -10.18 7.38
C SER A 84 11.53 -10.99 7.72
N SER A 85 12.20 -10.66 8.84
CA SER A 85 13.27 -11.44 9.44
C SER A 85 12.77 -12.39 10.54
N THR A 86 11.52 -12.26 10.97
CA THR A 86 10.96 -12.96 12.12
C THR A 86 9.91 -14.01 11.76
N LEU A 87 9.17 -13.83 10.67
CA LEU A 87 8.23 -14.84 10.19
C LEU A 87 8.99 -16.07 9.67
N GLU A 88 8.56 -17.25 10.09
CA GLU A 88 9.14 -18.52 9.66
C GLU A 88 8.56 -18.96 8.32
N GLN A 89 7.26 -18.76 8.13
CA GLN A 89 6.54 -19.15 6.92
C GLN A 89 5.37 -18.23 6.60
N VAL A 90 4.98 -18.21 5.33
CA VAL A 90 3.78 -17.54 4.79
C VAL A 90 3.14 -18.45 3.75
N ASP A 91 1.83 -18.39 3.58
CA ASP A 91 1.12 -19.31 2.67
C ASP A 91 -0.10 -18.72 1.93
N TRP A 92 -0.39 -17.44 2.14
CA TRP A 92 -1.48 -16.73 1.45
C TRP A 92 -1.04 -16.24 0.06
N ASN A 93 -0.79 -17.15 -0.87
CA ASN A 93 -0.12 -16.86 -2.16
C ASN A 93 1.09 -15.93 -1.96
N ALA A 94 1.90 -16.25 -0.96
CA ALA A 94 2.94 -15.38 -0.46
C ALA A 94 4.29 -16.09 -0.42
N GLU A 95 5.35 -15.31 -0.52
CA GLU A 95 6.74 -15.74 -0.44
C GLU A 95 7.50 -14.80 0.50
N LEU A 96 8.32 -15.36 1.37
CA LEU A 96 9.17 -14.59 2.27
C LEU A 96 10.34 -13.95 1.52
N VAL A 97 10.60 -12.71 1.83
CA VAL A 97 11.79 -11.97 1.37
C VAL A 97 12.67 -11.67 2.56
N ARG A 98 13.91 -12.17 2.52
CA ARG A 98 14.92 -12.03 3.56
C ARG A 98 16.19 -11.41 3.00
N GLY A 99 17.06 -10.95 3.89
CA GLY A 99 18.34 -10.39 3.53
C GLY A 99 18.26 -8.92 3.12
N ASP A 100 19.10 -8.52 2.18
CA ASP A 100 19.20 -7.13 1.73
C ASP A 100 17.93 -6.69 0.99
N LEU A 101 17.20 -5.75 1.58
CA LEU A 101 15.94 -5.22 1.05
C LEU A 101 16.13 -4.58 -0.33
N GLY A 102 17.15 -3.75 -0.48
CA GLY A 102 17.41 -3.03 -1.72
C GLY A 102 17.66 -3.98 -2.90
N LYS A 103 18.52 -4.97 -2.69
CA LYS A 103 18.83 -5.99 -3.71
C LYS A 103 17.62 -6.83 -4.05
N ALA A 104 16.85 -7.26 -3.05
CA ALA A 104 15.65 -8.06 -3.24
C ALA A 104 14.61 -7.32 -4.08
N VAL A 105 14.29 -6.08 -3.73
CA VAL A 105 13.30 -5.29 -4.47
C VAL A 105 13.78 -4.90 -5.86
N GLN A 106 15.07 -4.58 -6.03
CA GLN A 106 15.65 -4.34 -7.36
C GLN A 106 15.52 -5.57 -8.26
N ARG A 107 15.75 -6.77 -7.72
CA ARG A 107 15.55 -8.03 -8.47
C ARG A 107 14.09 -8.15 -8.93
N LEU A 108 13.13 -7.97 -8.02
CA LEU A 108 11.71 -8.03 -8.36
C LEU A 108 11.31 -6.99 -9.42
N LYS A 109 11.86 -5.79 -9.36
CA LYS A 109 11.62 -4.73 -10.36
C LYS A 109 12.15 -5.09 -11.76
N ARG A 110 13.19 -5.92 -11.87
CA ARG A 110 13.76 -6.34 -13.16
C ARG A 110 12.95 -7.42 -13.85
N GLU A 111 12.08 -8.12 -13.14
CA GLU A 111 11.20 -9.11 -13.75
C GLU A 111 10.19 -8.42 -14.68
N SER A 112 9.70 -9.15 -15.67
CA SER A 112 8.63 -8.65 -16.55
C SER A 112 7.30 -8.61 -15.83
N GLY A 113 6.45 -7.65 -16.19
CA GLY A 113 5.12 -7.54 -15.62
C GLY A 113 4.61 -6.09 -15.60
N LYS A 114 3.40 -5.90 -15.08
CA LYS A 114 2.71 -4.61 -15.02
C LYS A 114 3.32 -3.68 -13.98
N GLY A 115 3.66 -4.22 -12.81
CA GLY A 115 4.16 -3.43 -11.70
C GLY A 115 4.12 -4.15 -10.37
N LEU A 116 4.70 -3.51 -9.37
CA LEU A 116 4.68 -3.90 -7.99
C LEU A 116 3.92 -2.85 -7.18
N PHE A 117 3.23 -3.27 -6.15
CA PHE A 117 2.53 -2.38 -5.22
C PHE A 117 2.98 -2.66 -3.80
N VAL A 118 3.40 -1.64 -3.07
CA VAL A 118 3.78 -1.78 -1.67
C VAL A 118 2.72 -1.16 -0.76
N GLY A 119 2.35 -1.88 0.29
CA GLY A 119 1.41 -1.42 1.31
C GLY A 119 2.06 -1.25 2.67
N GLY A 120 1.36 -0.56 3.57
CA GLY A 120 1.78 -0.32 4.94
C GLY A 120 2.50 1.00 5.15
N VAL A 121 3.29 1.10 6.20
CA VAL A 121 3.94 2.36 6.62
C VAL A 121 5.46 2.21 6.69
N LYS A 122 5.96 1.25 7.44
CA LYS A 122 7.42 1.11 7.70
C LYS A 122 8.19 0.61 6.48
N LEU A 123 7.67 -0.38 5.77
CA LEU A 123 8.32 -0.89 4.56
C LEU A 123 8.37 0.17 3.45
N PRO A 124 7.28 0.89 3.12
CA PRO A 124 7.36 1.99 2.16
C PRO A 124 8.34 3.08 2.58
N GLN A 125 8.43 3.42 3.86
CA GLN A 125 9.43 4.38 4.35
C GLN A 125 10.86 3.90 4.07
N ALA A 126 11.17 2.65 4.39
CA ALA A 126 12.48 2.08 4.09
C ALA A 126 12.80 2.06 2.59
N LEU A 127 11.82 1.75 1.74
CA LEU A 127 11.97 1.78 0.29
C LEU A 127 12.11 3.19 -0.27
N THR A 128 11.49 4.18 0.38
CA THR A 128 11.66 5.61 0.07
C THR A 128 13.09 6.05 0.36
N GLU A 129 13.65 5.68 1.52
CA GLU A 129 15.06 5.94 1.87
C GLU A 129 16.04 5.37 0.84
N LEU A 130 15.68 4.22 0.24
CA LEU A 130 16.48 3.57 -0.80
C LEU A 130 16.21 4.12 -2.21
N GLY A 131 15.28 5.06 -2.37
CA GLY A 131 14.91 5.62 -3.67
C GLY A 131 14.28 4.61 -4.64
N LEU A 132 13.61 3.59 -4.12
CA LEU A 132 13.09 2.47 -4.93
C LEU A 132 11.63 2.63 -5.34
N ILE A 133 10.87 3.54 -4.75
CA ILE A 133 9.49 3.80 -5.12
C ILE A 133 9.45 4.76 -6.30
N ASP A 134 8.71 4.37 -7.33
CA ASP A 134 8.58 5.14 -8.57
C ASP A 134 7.36 6.07 -8.58
N GLU A 135 6.30 5.69 -7.86
CA GLU A 135 5.05 6.43 -7.82
C GLU A 135 4.43 6.40 -6.42
N TYR A 136 4.02 7.54 -5.94
CA TYR A 136 3.36 7.73 -4.64
C TYR A 136 1.93 8.21 -4.86
N GLU A 137 1.00 7.63 -4.14
CA GLU A 137 -0.37 8.12 -4.07
C GLU A 137 -0.77 8.35 -2.60
N PHE A 138 -1.21 9.55 -2.30
CA PHE A 138 -1.77 9.90 -1.01
C PHE A 138 -3.27 10.13 -1.17
N VAL A 139 -4.07 9.27 -0.55
CA VAL A 139 -5.52 9.46 -0.47
C VAL A 139 -5.80 10.24 0.80
N VAL A 140 -5.95 11.55 0.65
CA VAL A 140 -6.13 12.49 1.76
C VAL A 140 -7.59 12.59 2.12
N HIS A 141 -7.93 12.15 3.32
CA HIS A 141 -9.29 12.20 3.85
C HIS A 141 -9.58 13.57 4.50
N PRO A 142 -10.82 14.08 4.38
CA PRO A 142 -11.21 15.37 4.96
C PRO A 142 -11.44 15.25 6.47
N ARG A 143 -10.39 14.90 7.18
CA ARG A 143 -10.38 14.67 8.64
C ARG A 143 -9.06 15.16 9.23
N VAL A 144 -9.13 15.73 10.40
CA VAL A 144 -8.00 15.99 11.28
C VAL A 144 -8.09 14.99 12.42
N ALA A 145 -7.10 14.13 12.57
CA ALA A 145 -7.10 13.06 13.57
C ALA A 145 -6.67 13.57 14.95
N GLY A 146 -5.73 14.48 15.00
CA GLY A 146 -5.16 15.01 16.23
C GLY A 146 -4.17 14.09 16.94
N HIS A 147 -3.81 12.97 16.29
CA HIS A 147 -2.83 12.00 16.80
C HIS A 147 -2.08 11.33 15.64
N GLY A 148 -1.03 10.59 15.97
CA GLY A 148 -0.27 9.77 15.03
C GLY A 148 -0.76 8.32 14.97
N PRO A 149 -0.04 7.44 14.23
CA PRO A 149 1.29 7.70 13.64
C PRO A 149 1.25 8.67 12.47
N THR A 150 2.29 9.48 12.36
CA THR A 150 2.47 10.43 11.26
C THR A 150 3.23 9.77 10.11
N LEU A 151 2.67 9.87 8.91
CA LEU A 151 3.28 9.34 7.70
C LEU A 151 4.69 9.93 7.47
N PHE A 152 5.65 9.07 7.17
CA PHE A 152 7.06 9.42 6.95
C PHE A 152 7.76 10.14 8.13
N ALA A 153 7.24 10.04 9.34
CA ALA A 153 7.94 10.55 10.51
C ALA A 153 9.32 9.90 10.64
N GLY A 154 10.36 10.72 10.76
CA GLY A 154 11.75 10.25 10.87
C GLY A 154 12.43 9.92 9.54
N LEU A 155 11.89 10.36 8.41
CA LEU A 155 12.58 10.29 7.12
C LEU A 155 13.91 11.07 7.20
N SER A 156 15.02 10.47 6.75
CA SER A 156 16.37 11.04 6.94
C SER A 156 16.61 12.28 6.10
N THR A 157 15.98 12.35 4.92
CA THR A 157 16.02 13.51 4.03
C THR A 157 14.62 13.77 3.48
N HIS A 158 14.31 15.01 3.13
CA HIS A 158 13.02 15.27 2.48
C HIS A 158 12.97 14.67 1.08
N LEU A 159 11.77 14.34 0.66
CA LEU A 159 11.47 13.76 -0.65
C LEU A 159 10.70 14.80 -1.47
N ASP A 160 11.32 15.30 -2.53
CA ASP A 160 10.66 16.21 -3.46
C ASP A 160 9.84 15.41 -4.49
N LEU A 161 8.60 15.79 -4.65
CA LEU A 161 7.65 15.11 -5.51
C LEU A 161 7.05 16.07 -6.56
N LYS A 162 6.71 15.50 -7.71
CA LYS A 162 6.00 16.19 -8.79
C LYS A 162 4.61 15.60 -8.90
N LEU A 163 3.58 16.45 -8.81
CA LEU A 163 2.19 16.03 -9.00
C LEU A 163 1.97 15.56 -10.45
N VAL A 164 1.42 14.34 -10.58
CA VAL A 164 1.08 13.73 -11.87
C VAL A 164 -0.42 13.79 -12.14
N SER A 165 -1.23 13.45 -11.13
CA SER A 165 -2.69 13.46 -11.25
C SER A 165 -3.36 13.61 -9.90
N ARG A 166 -4.63 13.99 -9.92
CA ARG A 166 -5.50 13.99 -8.74
C ARG A 166 -6.89 13.49 -9.12
N LEU A 167 -7.57 12.90 -8.16
CA LEU A 167 -8.94 12.41 -8.28
C LEU A 167 -9.70 12.77 -7.00
N GLU A 168 -10.79 13.50 -7.14
CA GLU A 168 -11.67 13.88 -6.04
C GLU A 168 -12.81 12.87 -5.91
N PHE A 169 -13.12 12.47 -4.69
CA PHE A 169 -14.23 11.56 -4.37
C PHE A 169 -15.40 12.34 -3.77
N GLY A 170 -16.60 11.78 -3.88
CA GLY A 170 -17.81 12.39 -3.33
C GLY A 170 -17.77 12.61 -1.82
N SER A 171 -16.98 11.82 -1.08
CA SER A 171 -16.75 12.00 0.35
C SER A 171 -15.92 13.24 0.71
N GLY A 172 -15.26 13.86 -0.26
CA GLY A 172 -14.29 14.93 -0.04
C GLY A 172 -12.85 14.43 0.09
N ALA A 173 -12.61 13.12 0.04
CA ALA A 173 -11.26 12.58 -0.06
C ALA A 173 -10.67 12.90 -1.44
N VAL A 174 -9.34 13.06 -1.51
CA VAL A 174 -8.63 13.36 -2.74
C VAL A 174 -7.43 12.42 -2.86
N ALA A 175 -7.39 11.64 -3.93
CA ALA A 175 -6.21 10.84 -4.29
C ALA A 175 -5.26 11.68 -5.14
N MET A 176 -4.05 11.89 -4.65
CA MET A 176 -3.01 12.67 -5.35
C MET A 176 -1.84 11.74 -5.68
N ARG A 177 -1.50 11.65 -6.96
CA ARG A 177 -0.36 10.86 -7.44
C ARG A 177 0.83 11.75 -7.75
N TYR A 178 1.97 11.27 -7.34
CA TYR A 178 3.24 11.95 -7.48
C TYR A 178 4.33 11.02 -7.99
N GLU A 179 5.30 11.59 -8.67
CA GLU A 179 6.58 10.95 -9.00
C GLU A 179 7.72 11.67 -8.29
N PRO A 180 8.79 10.95 -7.87
CA PRO A 180 9.98 11.60 -7.34
C PRO A 180 10.57 12.59 -8.34
N ARG A 181 10.94 13.77 -7.89
CA ARG A 181 11.78 14.69 -8.67
C ARG A 181 13.19 14.14 -8.70
N ARG A 182 13.67 13.83 -9.87
CA ARG A 182 15.05 13.38 -10.13
C ARG A 182 15.88 14.55 -10.63
#